data_8504fc1cfeef9c3f6f7a61d7c91ef2d7
#
_entry.id   8504fc1cfeef9c3f6f7a61d7c91ef2d7
#
_cell.length_a   1.000
_cell.length_b   1.000
_cell.length_c   1.000
_cell.angle_alpha   90.00
_cell.angle_beta   90.00
_cell.angle_gamma   90.00
#
_symmetry.space_group_name_H-M   'P 1'
#
loop_
_entity.id
_entity.type
_entity.pdbx_description
1 polymer ?
#
loop_
_entity_poly.entity_id
_entity_poly.type
_entity_poly.pdbx_seq_one_letter_code
_entity_poly.pdbx_strand_id
1 'polypeptide(L)'
;VVMNAGRGKQFNQASSDYIIAVKVFHDGKIEWMEKEVCQFKYRDSVFKRNKWLVLAVKFSFPKTPKLVTEKLRKERIQLCKEKQDSSAPNFGTVFCKADIHTMRMFQNKILGKCGKIRYSEKTANWMLNQGGTFENAIKLINRVKFVHKLMGKECREEVIIWR
;
A
#
# COMPACT_ATOMS: atom_id res chain seq x y z
N VAL A 1 -5.11 -7.75 -4.70
CA VAL A 1 -5.52 -9.02 -4.07
C VAL A 1 -4.61 -9.35 -2.89
N VAL A 2 -3.34 -9.59 -3.14
CA VAL A 2 -2.36 -10.04 -2.11
C VAL A 2 -2.36 -9.17 -0.86
N MET A 3 -2.44 -7.87 -1.02
CA MET A 3 -2.43 -6.89 0.07
C MET A 3 -3.81 -6.65 0.70
N ASN A 4 -4.87 -7.20 0.13
CA ASN A 4 -6.25 -6.93 0.56
C ASN A 4 -6.47 -5.44 0.89
N ALA A 5 -6.15 -4.56 -0.04
CA ALA A 5 -6.23 -3.12 0.16
C ALA A 5 -7.68 -2.62 0.12
N GLY A 6 -7.99 -1.68 1.02
CA GLY A 6 -9.28 -1.03 1.09
C GLY A 6 -9.20 0.47 0.80
N ARG A 7 -10.35 1.12 0.74
CA ARG A 7 -10.49 2.57 0.49
C ARG A 7 -10.26 3.45 1.71
N GLY A 8 -9.98 2.85 2.84
CA GLY A 8 -9.90 3.54 4.11
C GLY A 8 -11.19 3.42 4.94
N LYS A 9 -11.11 3.81 6.20
CA LYS A 9 -12.18 3.58 7.20
C LYS A 9 -13.55 4.13 6.80
N GLN A 10 -13.57 5.29 6.13
CA GLN A 10 -14.83 5.96 5.75
C GLN A 10 -15.64 5.23 4.67
N PHE A 11 -15.03 4.34 3.90
CA PHE A 11 -15.73 3.54 2.88
C PHE A 11 -15.99 2.10 3.33
N ASN A 12 -15.39 1.70 4.44
CA ASN A 12 -15.52 0.37 5.06
C ASN A 12 -15.54 -0.79 4.05
N GLN A 13 -14.61 -0.76 3.10
CA GLN A 13 -14.52 -1.72 2.00
C GLN A 13 -13.10 -2.19 1.81
N ALA A 14 -12.93 -3.47 1.54
CA ALA A 14 -11.67 -4.09 1.15
C ALA A 14 -11.80 -4.81 -0.20
N SER A 15 -10.69 -5.11 -0.85
CA SER A 15 -10.70 -5.86 -2.11
C SER A 15 -11.38 -7.23 -1.97
N SER A 16 -11.19 -7.87 -0.82
CA SER A 16 -11.77 -9.18 -0.52
C SER A 16 -13.30 -9.19 -0.47
N ASP A 17 -13.96 -8.04 -0.27
CA ASP A 17 -15.42 -7.99 -0.20
C ASP A 17 -16.08 -8.39 -1.52
N TYR A 18 -15.36 -8.20 -2.62
CA TYR A 18 -15.83 -8.44 -3.97
C TYR A 18 -15.14 -9.64 -4.66
N ILE A 19 -14.23 -10.34 -3.98
CA ILE A 19 -13.57 -11.52 -4.53
C ILE A 19 -14.45 -12.75 -4.33
N ILE A 20 -14.59 -13.55 -5.39
CA ILE A 20 -15.20 -14.87 -5.35
C ILE A 20 -14.10 -15.93 -5.25
N ALA A 21 -13.15 -15.90 -6.18
CA ALA A 21 -12.08 -16.88 -6.25
C ALA A 21 -10.80 -16.25 -6.80
N VAL A 22 -9.67 -16.88 -6.50
CA VAL A 22 -8.33 -16.47 -6.95
C VAL A 22 -7.63 -17.64 -7.61
N LYS A 23 -7.14 -17.45 -8.84
CA LYS A 23 -6.28 -18.42 -9.52
C LYS A 23 -4.84 -18.20 -9.11
N VAL A 24 -4.21 -19.25 -8.61
CA VAL A 24 -2.84 -19.17 -8.07
C VAL A 24 -1.94 -20.23 -8.68
N PHE A 25 -0.65 -19.92 -8.68
CA PHE A 25 0.42 -20.90 -8.91
C PHE A 25 1.18 -21.07 -7.58
N HIS A 26 1.24 -22.32 -7.11
CA HIS A 26 2.01 -22.71 -5.94
C HIS A 26 2.36 -24.20 -6.03
N ASP A 27 3.47 -24.60 -5.46
CA ASP A 27 3.93 -25.99 -5.39
C ASP A 27 3.86 -26.74 -6.74
N GLY A 28 4.19 -26.03 -7.84
CA GLY A 28 4.16 -26.56 -9.19
C GLY A 28 2.75 -26.72 -9.81
N LYS A 29 1.69 -26.27 -9.14
CA LYS A 29 0.30 -26.41 -9.56
C LYS A 29 -0.37 -25.07 -9.81
N ILE A 30 -1.35 -25.08 -10.70
CA ILE A 30 -2.24 -23.95 -10.96
C ILE A 30 -3.65 -24.37 -10.57
N GLU A 31 -4.26 -23.65 -9.64
CA GLU A 31 -5.62 -23.94 -9.21
C GLU A 31 -6.42 -22.67 -8.88
N TRP A 32 -7.75 -22.81 -8.82
CA TRP A 32 -8.65 -21.81 -8.30
C TRP A 32 -8.92 -22.06 -6.82
N MET A 33 -8.71 -21.03 -5.99
CA MET A 33 -9.01 -21.07 -4.56
C MET A 33 -10.21 -20.18 -4.28
N GLU A 34 -11.20 -20.70 -3.61
CA GLU A 34 -12.36 -19.94 -3.13
C GLU A 34 -11.93 -18.90 -2.09
N LYS A 35 -12.73 -17.85 -1.95
CA LYS A 35 -12.44 -16.70 -1.09
C LYS A 35 -12.06 -17.10 0.35
N GLU A 36 -12.76 -18.06 0.92
CA GLU A 36 -12.60 -18.51 2.31
C GLU A 36 -11.22 -19.08 2.57
N VAL A 37 -10.68 -19.82 1.61
CA VAL A 37 -9.35 -20.43 1.68
C VAL A 37 -8.26 -19.36 1.57
N CYS A 38 -8.54 -18.22 0.93
CA CYS A 38 -7.57 -17.14 0.75
C CYS A 38 -7.20 -16.41 2.06
N GLN A 39 -7.96 -16.60 3.14
CA GLN A 39 -7.69 -16.07 4.48
C GLN A 39 -7.35 -14.56 4.49
N PHE A 40 -8.17 -13.77 3.80
CA PHE A 40 -7.96 -12.33 3.74
C PHE A 40 -8.10 -11.65 5.11
N LYS A 41 -7.11 -10.82 5.45
CA LYS A 41 -7.09 -9.94 6.64
C LYS A 41 -6.65 -8.55 6.22
N TYR A 42 -6.59 -7.62 7.16
CA TYR A 42 -6.07 -6.28 6.89
C TYR A 42 -4.61 -6.34 6.41
N ARG A 43 -4.39 -5.92 5.17
CA ARG A 43 -3.06 -5.93 4.50
C ARG A 43 -2.39 -7.31 4.46
N ASP A 44 -3.19 -8.39 4.49
CA ASP A 44 -2.68 -9.76 4.53
C ASP A 44 -3.58 -10.75 3.78
N SER A 45 -2.97 -11.83 3.32
CA SER A 45 -3.62 -12.98 2.68
C SER A 45 -2.67 -14.19 2.68
N VAL A 46 -3.20 -15.39 2.44
CA VAL A 46 -2.38 -16.60 2.29
C VAL A 46 -1.29 -16.46 1.22
N PHE A 47 -1.59 -15.76 0.14
CA PHE A 47 -0.64 -15.53 -0.96
C PHE A 47 0.59 -14.74 -0.51
N LYS A 48 0.39 -13.74 0.35
CA LYS A 48 1.48 -12.93 0.90
C LYS A 48 2.34 -13.73 1.86
N ARG A 49 1.73 -14.52 2.74
CA ARG A 49 2.45 -15.33 3.73
C ARG A 49 3.28 -16.41 3.07
N ASN A 50 2.72 -17.08 2.07
CA ASN A 50 3.37 -18.20 1.39
C ASN A 50 4.15 -17.79 0.13
N LYS A 51 4.14 -16.49 -0.25
CA LYS A 51 4.77 -15.97 -1.47
C LYS A 51 4.26 -16.65 -2.76
N TRP A 52 2.96 -17.03 -2.79
CA TRP A 52 2.33 -17.64 -3.94
C TRP A 52 2.05 -16.61 -5.04
N LEU A 53 2.12 -17.03 -6.28
CA LEU A 53 1.88 -16.17 -7.44
C LEU A 53 0.40 -16.14 -7.80
N VAL A 54 -0.23 -14.98 -7.68
CA VAL A 54 -1.62 -14.77 -8.13
C VAL A 54 -1.63 -14.55 -9.65
N LEU A 55 -2.36 -15.39 -10.37
CA LEU A 55 -2.48 -15.38 -11.82
C LEU A 55 -3.75 -14.68 -12.31
N ALA A 56 -4.88 -14.88 -11.64
CA ALA A 56 -6.16 -14.28 -11.98
C ALA A 56 -7.05 -14.13 -10.75
N VAL A 57 -8.06 -13.26 -10.86
CA VAL A 57 -9.03 -13.03 -9.79
C VAL A 57 -10.42 -12.94 -10.38
N LYS A 58 -11.40 -13.65 -9.78
CA LYS A 58 -12.81 -13.52 -10.04
C LYS A 58 -13.43 -12.51 -9.08
N PHE A 59 -14.05 -11.46 -9.60
CA PHE A 59 -14.79 -10.47 -8.81
C PHE A 59 -16.29 -10.57 -9.08
N SER A 60 -17.07 -10.29 -8.04
CA SER A 60 -18.50 -10.01 -8.15
C SER A 60 -18.77 -8.62 -7.58
N PHE A 61 -19.29 -7.73 -8.40
CA PHE A 61 -19.66 -6.39 -8.00
C PHE A 61 -21.19 -6.24 -8.04
N PRO A 62 -21.81 -5.64 -7.01
CA PRO A 62 -23.23 -5.32 -7.05
C PRO A 62 -23.50 -4.31 -8.17
N LYS A 63 -24.62 -4.50 -8.88
CA LYS A 63 -25.10 -3.50 -9.81
C LYS A 63 -25.54 -2.26 -9.02
N THR A 64 -24.96 -1.12 -9.34
CA THR A 64 -25.25 0.16 -8.67
C THR A 64 -25.67 1.18 -9.72
N PRO A 65 -26.70 2.01 -9.47
CA PRO A 65 -27.10 3.07 -10.40
C PRO A 65 -25.92 3.97 -10.75
N LYS A 66 -25.81 4.35 -12.03
CA LYS A 66 -24.70 5.16 -12.56
C LYS A 66 -24.47 6.43 -11.75
N LEU A 67 -25.55 7.13 -11.38
CA LEU A 67 -25.49 8.37 -10.60
C LEU A 67 -24.81 8.19 -9.25
N VAL A 68 -25.13 7.08 -8.55
CA VAL A 68 -24.53 6.75 -7.25
C VAL A 68 -23.03 6.45 -7.42
N THR A 69 -22.69 5.67 -8.44
CA THR A 69 -21.28 5.35 -8.75
C THR A 69 -20.48 6.59 -9.08
N GLU A 70 -21.03 7.50 -9.87
CA GLU A 70 -20.35 8.77 -10.22
C GLU A 70 -20.16 9.68 -9.01
N LYS A 71 -21.14 9.76 -8.11
CA LYS A 71 -21.02 10.50 -6.87
C LYS A 71 -19.88 9.95 -6.00
N LEU A 72 -19.88 8.65 -5.72
CA LEU A 72 -18.83 7.99 -4.93
C LEU A 72 -17.44 8.15 -5.59
N ARG A 73 -17.35 8.08 -6.91
CA ARG A 73 -16.11 8.30 -7.65
C ARG A 73 -15.60 9.73 -7.46
N LYS A 74 -16.47 10.75 -7.57
CA LYS A 74 -16.10 12.16 -7.38
C LYS A 74 -15.60 12.40 -5.96
N GLU A 75 -16.31 11.91 -4.95
CA GLU A 75 -15.91 11.99 -3.55
C GLU A 75 -14.53 11.34 -3.31
N ARG A 76 -14.31 10.15 -3.91
CA ARG A 76 -13.01 9.47 -3.82
C ARG A 76 -11.89 10.26 -4.47
N ILE A 77 -12.11 10.83 -5.65
CA ILE A 77 -11.13 11.66 -6.36
C ILE A 77 -10.78 12.89 -5.53
N GLN A 78 -11.78 13.56 -4.97
CA GLN A 78 -11.57 14.73 -4.13
C GLN A 78 -10.74 14.39 -2.90
N LEU A 79 -11.09 13.32 -2.19
CA LEU A 79 -10.32 12.83 -1.05
C LEU A 79 -8.86 12.51 -1.40
N CYS A 80 -8.63 11.88 -2.58
CA CYS A 80 -7.26 11.60 -3.04
C CYS A 80 -6.49 12.89 -3.30
N LYS A 81 -7.11 13.89 -3.97
CA LYS A 81 -6.47 15.19 -4.21
C LYS A 81 -6.10 15.91 -2.92
N GLU A 82 -6.93 15.81 -1.90
CA GLU A 82 -6.69 16.44 -0.61
C GLU A 82 -5.60 15.76 0.21
N LYS A 83 -5.61 14.43 0.25
CA LYS A 83 -4.78 13.65 1.19
C LYS A 83 -3.53 13.01 0.58
N GLN A 84 -3.47 12.87 -0.73
CA GLN A 84 -2.37 12.21 -1.41
C GLN A 84 -1.49 13.21 -2.15
N ASP A 85 -0.19 12.99 -2.11
CA ASP A 85 0.77 13.78 -2.88
C ASP A 85 1.03 13.10 -4.22
N SER A 86 0.47 13.67 -5.28
CA SER A 86 0.66 13.23 -6.67
C SER A 86 1.59 14.14 -7.46
N SER A 87 2.39 14.97 -6.80
CA SER A 87 3.33 15.91 -7.45
C SER A 87 4.48 15.23 -8.20
N ALA A 88 4.74 13.95 -7.91
CA ALA A 88 5.71 13.13 -8.62
C ALA A 88 5.28 11.65 -8.57
N PRO A 89 5.86 10.77 -9.43
CA PRO A 89 5.69 9.33 -9.31
C PRO A 89 5.97 8.85 -7.88
N ASN A 90 5.13 7.95 -7.39
CA ASN A 90 5.21 7.45 -6.02
C ASN A 90 4.68 6.02 -5.94
N PHE A 91 4.97 5.31 -4.87
CA PHE A 91 4.41 3.99 -4.57
C PHE A 91 3.52 3.99 -3.31
N GLY A 92 3.06 5.18 -2.90
CA GLY A 92 2.12 5.33 -1.80
C GLY A 92 2.77 5.21 -0.42
N THR A 93 2.04 4.60 0.50
CA THR A 93 2.46 4.39 1.89
C THR A 93 3.62 3.40 1.96
N VAL A 94 4.70 3.79 2.62
CA VAL A 94 5.93 2.97 2.74
C VAL A 94 5.83 1.97 3.89
N PHE A 95 5.28 2.41 5.03
CA PHE A 95 5.20 1.60 6.25
C PHE A 95 3.75 1.37 6.66
N CYS A 96 3.37 0.11 6.89
CA CYS A 96 2.06 -0.24 7.45
C CYS A 96 1.99 0.00 8.97
N LYS A 97 3.12 0.05 9.63
CA LYS A 97 3.25 0.43 11.04
C LYS A 97 4.46 1.36 11.21
N ALA A 98 4.21 2.59 11.63
CA ALA A 98 5.23 3.57 11.95
C ALA A 98 4.64 4.66 12.85
N ASP A 99 5.47 5.24 13.70
CA ASP A 99 5.06 6.37 14.54
C ASP A 99 4.91 7.63 13.68
N ILE A 100 3.74 8.27 13.75
CA ILE A 100 3.41 9.42 12.90
C ILE A 100 4.28 10.64 13.21
N HIS A 101 4.67 10.85 14.47
CA HIS A 101 5.52 11.99 14.85
C HIS A 101 6.91 11.80 14.28
N THR A 102 7.46 10.59 14.38
CA THR A 102 8.74 10.23 13.75
C THR A 102 8.67 10.38 12.24
N MET A 103 7.58 9.94 11.58
CA MET A 103 7.42 10.11 10.13
C MET A 103 7.36 11.58 9.70
N ARG A 104 6.78 12.45 10.50
CA ARG A 104 6.75 13.90 10.23
C ARG A 104 8.15 14.53 10.25
N MET A 105 9.09 14.02 11.03
CA MET A 105 10.49 14.48 10.98
C MET A 105 11.11 14.27 9.58
N PHE A 106 10.70 13.22 8.87
CA PHE A 106 11.14 12.92 7.51
C PHE A 106 10.44 13.74 6.42
N GLN A 107 9.49 14.59 6.77
CA GLN A 107 8.98 15.61 5.84
C GLN A 107 9.97 16.77 5.65
N ASN A 108 10.99 16.85 6.49
CA ASN A 108 12.11 17.77 6.34
C ASN A 108 13.04 17.34 5.21
N LYS A 109 13.53 18.30 4.43
CA LYS A 109 14.40 18.07 3.25
C LYS A 109 15.76 17.47 3.61
N ILE A 110 16.26 17.65 4.82
CA ILE A 110 17.56 17.11 5.27
C ILE A 110 17.45 15.62 5.59
N LEU A 111 16.51 15.23 6.44
CA LEU A 111 16.33 13.84 6.86
C LEU A 111 15.59 13.02 5.82
N GLY A 112 14.58 13.60 5.20
CA GLY A 112 13.62 12.92 4.32
C GLY A 112 14.01 12.89 2.85
N LYS A 113 15.25 13.21 2.49
CA LYS A 113 15.72 13.20 1.10
C LYS A 113 16.98 12.36 0.95
N CYS A 114 17.07 11.64 -0.18
CA CYS A 114 18.29 10.95 -0.62
C CYS A 114 18.33 10.99 -2.15
N GLY A 115 19.31 11.69 -2.72
CA GLY A 115 19.35 11.94 -4.17
C GLY A 115 18.07 12.64 -4.65
N LYS A 116 17.40 12.03 -5.64
CA LYS A 116 16.13 12.53 -6.19
C LYS A 116 14.90 11.81 -5.62
N ILE A 117 15.03 11.10 -4.50
CA ILE A 117 13.92 10.51 -3.74
C ILE A 117 13.72 11.31 -2.45
N ARG A 118 12.45 11.54 -2.07
CA ARG A 118 12.11 12.22 -0.84
C ARG A 118 10.79 11.74 -0.25
N TYR A 119 10.61 11.92 1.05
CA TYR A 119 9.28 11.84 1.65
C TYR A 119 8.47 13.09 1.29
N SER A 120 7.16 12.90 1.16
CA SER A 120 6.23 13.98 0.84
C SER A 120 6.08 14.95 2.02
N GLU A 121 6.11 16.24 1.73
CA GLU A 121 5.81 17.28 2.71
C GLU A 121 4.30 17.34 3.03
N LYS A 122 3.46 16.91 2.08
CA LYS A 122 2.00 16.88 2.20
C LYS A 122 1.49 15.65 2.96
N THR A 123 2.02 14.49 2.64
CA THR A 123 1.53 13.19 3.15
C THR A 123 2.67 12.45 3.83
N ALA A 124 2.70 12.46 5.14
CA ALA A 124 3.68 11.69 5.89
C ALA A 124 3.64 10.20 5.49
N ASN A 125 4.77 9.51 5.54
CA ASN A 125 4.91 8.11 5.15
C ASN A 125 4.63 7.83 3.65
N TRP A 126 4.76 8.85 2.80
CA TRP A 126 4.57 8.78 1.37
C TRP A 126 5.85 9.16 0.65
N MET A 127 6.40 8.29 -0.19
CA MET A 127 7.68 8.52 -0.85
C MET A 127 7.49 8.88 -2.31
N LEU A 128 8.12 9.98 -2.74
CA LEU A 128 8.09 10.53 -4.09
C LEU A 128 9.42 10.26 -4.79
N ASN A 129 9.34 9.86 -6.06
CA ASN A 129 10.50 9.65 -6.91
C ASN A 129 10.57 10.72 -8.01
N GLN A 130 11.60 11.55 -7.97
CA GLN A 130 11.88 12.60 -8.96
C GLN A 130 13.05 12.20 -9.89
N GLY A 131 13.19 10.90 -10.19
CA GLY A 131 14.27 10.34 -10.99
C GLY A 131 15.46 9.83 -10.16
N GLY A 132 15.22 9.42 -8.92
CA GLY A 132 16.22 8.75 -8.07
C GLY A 132 16.27 7.25 -8.30
N THR A 133 17.28 6.60 -7.72
CA THR A 133 17.56 5.18 -7.87
C THR A 133 16.91 4.33 -6.77
N PHE A 134 16.87 3.02 -6.96
CA PHE A 134 16.42 2.07 -5.96
C PHE A 134 17.23 2.18 -4.65
N GLU A 135 18.56 2.35 -4.75
CA GLU A 135 19.45 2.49 -3.59
C GLU A 135 19.11 3.74 -2.77
N ASN A 136 18.71 4.84 -3.43
CA ASN A 136 18.25 6.05 -2.74
C ASN A 136 16.98 5.77 -1.91
N ALA A 137 16.04 5.00 -2.46
CA ALA A 137 14.82 4.60 -1.75
C ALA A 137 15.14 3.72 -0.54
N ILE A 138 15.98 2.68 -0.72
CA ILE A 138 16.40 1.78 0.35
C ILE A 138 17.14 2.53 1.48
N LYS A 139 18.04 3.46 1.12
CA LYS A 139 18.73 4.30 2.12
C LYS A 139 17.73 5.10 2.97
N LEU A 140 16.69 5.68 2.36
CA LEU A 140 15.65 6.40 3.09
C LEU A 140 14.80 5.48 3.98
N ILE A 141 14.39 4.31 3.49
CA ILE A 141 13.66 3.31 4.27
C ILE A 141 14.48 2.90 5.50
N ASN A 142 15.75 2.56 5.29
CA ASN A 142 16.64 2.15 6.38
C ASN A 142 16.88 3.28 7.39
N ARG A 143 16.98 4.53 6.95
CA ARG A 143 17.11 5.69 7.83
C ARG A 143 15.88 5.84 8.74
N VAL A 144 14.69 5.69 8.21
CA VAL A 144 13.44 5.72 8.99
C VAL A 144 13.41 4.59 10.02
N LYS A 145 13.74 3.36 9.62
CA LYS A 145 13.80 2.20 10.53
C LYS A 145 14.81 2.41 11.64
N PHE A 146 15.98 2.96 11.31
CA PHE A 146 17.02 3.26 12.29
C PHE A 146 16.56 4.27 13.34
N VAL A 147 15.92 5.38 12.89
CA VAL A 147 15.40 6.39 13.84
C VAL A 147 14.28 5.80 14.72
N HIS A 148 13.37 5.02 14.17
CA HIS A 148 12.34 4.33 14.97
C HIS A 148 12.98 3.41 16.02
N LYS A 149 14.01 2.65 15.63
CA LYS A 149 14.75 1.77 16.54
C LYS A 149 15.41 2.57 17.69
N LEU A 150 16.04 3.69 17.39
CA LEU A 150 16.63 4.56 18.41
C LEU A 150 15.59 5.11 19.38
N MET A 151 14.37 5.36 18.91
CA MET A 151 13.25 5.86 19.73
C MET A 151 12.46 4.73 20.42
N GLY A 152 12.89 3.48 20.34
CA GLY A 152 12.17 2.32 20.88
C GLY A 152 10.80 2.07 20.24
N LYS A 153 10.58 2.52 18.99
CA LYS A 153 9.30 2.44 18.30
C LYS A 153 9.30 1.39 17.21
N GLU A 154 8.18 0.68 17.07
CA GLU A 154 8.02 -0.30 16.00
C GLU A 154 7.88 0.38 14.63
N CYS A 155 8.55 -0.20 13.63
CA CYS A 155 8.47 0.23 12.25
C CYS A 155 8.47 -0.98 11.34
N ARG A 156 7.39 -1.14 10.54
CA ARG A 156 7.23 -2.27 9.61
C ARG A 156 6.81 -1.77 8.23
N GLU A 157 7.54 -2.21 7.20
CA GLU A 157 7.24 -1.86 5.82
C GLU A 157 5.90 -2.42 5.36
N GLU A 158 5.17 -1.66 4.54
CA GLU A 158 4.06 -2.12 3.71
C GLU A 158 4.57 -2.56 2.33
N VAL A 159 5.57 -1.87 1.82
CA VAL A 159 6.18 -2.16 0.52
C VAL A 159 6.92 -3.50 0.53
N ILE A 160 6.83 -4.23 -0.58
CA ILE A 160 7.57 -5.48 -0.78
C ILE A 160 8.78 -5.17 -1.64
N ILE A 161 9.96 -5.47 -1.11
CA ILE A 161 11.23 -5.28 -1.79
C ILE A 161 11.62 -6.60 -2.45
N TRP A 162 11.67 -6.62 -3.78
CA TRP A 162 12.17 -7.75 -4.54
C TRP A 162 13.70 -7.66 -4.62
N ARG A 163 14.36 -8.73 -4.22
CA ARG A 163 15.82 -8.88 -4.29
C ARG A 163 16.17 -10.10 -5.10
#